data_d6248754ac3cde20bd20240815db9bab
#
_entry.id   d6248754ac3cde20bd20240815db9bab
#
_cell.length_a   1.000
_cell.length_b   1.000
_cell.length_c   1.000
_cell.angle_alpha   90.00
_cell.angle_beta   90.00
_cell.angle_gamma   90.00
#
_symmetry.space_group_name_H-M   'P 1'
#
loop_
_entity.id
_entity.type
_entity.pdbx_description
1 polymer ?
#
loop_
_entity_poly.entity_id
_entity_poly.type
_entity_poly.pdbx_seq_one_letter_code
_entity_poly.pdbx_strand_id
1 'polypeptide(L)'
;MATTPDTSVSALARYEPVIGLEVHVQLLTASKIFCSCSTRFGDPPNSNVCPVCLGLPGALPVLNRKAVEFAVLAAMAINCRINQTSIFARKNYFYPDLPKGYQISQYDKPLAEHGWIQIPVGSGTKKIGITRLHLEEDAGKSLHEGFPDSQEKTAIDLNRSGVPLIEIVSEPDIASPEEAYEYLTRLKEIILYTGVSDVNMEEGSLRCDANVSVRPRGQKEFGTKTEVKNVNSFRFIREALEYEIDRQIGVVESGGKITQETRLYNPNEGKTYGMRSKEEAHDYRYFPEPDLLPLVVDENWQQEIRKILPELPEARRERMIAEYGITPQDAQVLTTSKSLADQFEAAAKAAKNPKRVANLVQGELMGRLKAKGLEIEQSPISMKGVAFSADLTESGAISSKMLKDLYDLSFERGKDFPAVYDEEGRPQQSSDTSALEKIIDQVIAANSKEAEQYRAGKKTVIGFFVGQVMKLSKGQANPQLVNQLLAKKLDS
;
A
#
# COMPACT_ATOMS: atom_id res chain seq x y z
N MET A 1 -16.39 -40.40 -12.89
CA MET A 1 -16.55 -39.30 -11.94
C MET A 1 -17.00 -38.09 -12.73
N ALA A 2 -18.25 -37.70 -12.63
CA ALA A 2 -18.81 -36.54 -13.32
C ALA A 2 -18.32 -35.30 -12.57
N THR A 3 -17.58 -34.45 -13.26
CA THR A 3 -17.21 -33.10 -12.78
C THR A 3 -18.50 -32.31 -12.67
N THR A 4 -18.90 -31.97 -11.46
CA THR A 4 -19.95 -30.96 -11.19
C THR A 4 -19.54 -29.67 -11.89
N PRO A 5 -20.39 -29.07 -12.75
CA PRO A 5 -20.06 -27.78 -13.34
C PRO A 5 -19.94 -26.74 -12.23
N ASP A 6 -18.92 -25.89 -12.31
CA ASP A 6 -18.69 -24.76 -11.40
C ASP A 6 -19.90 -23.83 -11.47
N THR A 7 -20.80 -23.98 -10.51
CA THR A 7 -22.09 -23.26 -10.45
C THR A 7 -21.89 -21.75 -10.20
N SER A 8 -20.75 -21.33 -9.67
CA SER A 8 -20.43 -19.92 -9.38
C SER A 8 -20.25 -19.07 -10.65
N VAL A 9 -19.52 -19.59 -11.65
CA VAL A 9 -19.31 -18.88 -12.93
C VAL A 9 -20.61 -18.69 -13.70
N SER A 10 -21.55 -19.64 -13.61
CA SER A 10 -22.86 -19.55 -14.28
C SER A 10 -23.81 -18.54 -13.60
N ALA A 11 -23.69 -18.36 -12.28
CA ALA A 11 -24.53 -17.46 -11.49
C ALA A 11 -24.12 -15.98 -11.68
N LEU A 12 -22.82 -15.66 -11.66
CA LEU A 12 -22.30 -14.33 -11.96
C LEU A 12 -22.58 -13.85 -13.40
N ALA A 13 -22.89 -14.76 -14.33
CA ALA A 13 -23.39 -14.38 -15.66
C ALA A 13 -24.79 -13.75 -15.63
N ARG A 14 -25.62 -14.09 -14.62
CA ARG A 14 -27.02 -13.62 -14.49
C ARG A 14 -27.17 -12.46 -13.50
N TYR A 15 -26.27 -12.36 -12.54
CA TYR A 15 -26.29 -11.34 -11.50
C TYR A 15 -25.07 -10.44 -11.58
N GLU A 16 -25.20 -9.23 -11.07
CA GLU A 16 -24.09 -8.31 -10.88
C GLU A 16 -24.06 -7.83 -9.42
N PRO A 17 -22.89 -7.89 -8.78
CA PRO A 17 -22.69 -7.28 -7.47
C PRO A 17 -22.69 -5.75 -7.57
N VAL A 18 -23.14 -5.13 -6.50
CA VAL A 18 -23.07 -3.67 -6.28
C VAL A 18 -22.46 -3.47 -4.90
N ILE A 19 -21.27 -2.87 -4.86
CA ILE A 19 -20.47 -2.74 -3.66
C ILE A 19 -20.15 -1.26 -3.41
N GLY A 20 -20.35 -0.82 -2.18
CA GLY A 20 -19.90 0.47 -1.65
C GLY A 20 -19.03 0.25 -0.42
N LEU A 21 -18.00 1.06 -0.25
CA LEU A 21 -17.05 0.97 0.85
C LEU A 21 -17.09 2.23 1.70
N GLU A 22 -17.04 2.04 3.02
CA GLU A 22 -16.87 3.09 4.02
C GLU A 22 -15.50 2.90 4.67
N VAL A 23 -14.58 3.83 4.40
CA VAL A 23 -13.19 3.72 4.83
C VAL A 23 -12.87 4.79 5.84
N HIS A 24 -12.48 4.37 7.05
CA HIS A 24 -12.09 5.25 8.13
C HIS A 24 -10.56 5.30 8.22
N VAL A 25 -10.02 6.52 8.30
CA VAL A 25 -8.57 6.74 8.35
C VAL A 25 -8.24 7.71 9.49
N GLN A 26 -7.45 7.26 10.47
CA GLN A 26 -6.93 8.12 11.52
C GLN A 26 -5.86 9.06 10.97
N LEU A 27 -5.88 10.31 11.41
CA LEU A 27 -4.93 11.34 10.99
C LEU A 27 -3.75 11.43 11.95
N LEU A 28 -2.54 11.53 11.44
CA LEU A 28 -1.27 11.64 12.19
C LEU A 28 -1.07 13.04 12.77
N THR A 29 -2.01 13.52 13.56
CA THR A 29 -1.86 14.76 14.33
C THR A 29 -1.19 14.47 15.68
N ALA A 30 -0.46 15.44 16.23
CA ALA A 30 0.16 15.28 17.54
C ALA A 30 -0.86 15.32 18.68
N SER A 31 -2.04 15.92 18.46
CA SER A 31 -3.11 16.02 19.44
C SER A 31 -4.47 15.64 18.84
N LYS A 32 -5.40 15.32 19.72
CA LYS A 32 -6.77 14.92 19.36
C LYS A 32 -7.51 16.06 18.63
N ILE A 33 -8.66 15.71 18.04
CA ILE A 33 -9.41 16.64 17.17
C ILE A 33 -9.99 17.82 17.93
N PHE A 34 -10.40 17.63 19.20
CA PHE A 34 -11.08 18.66 19.98
C PHE A 34 -10.40 19.01 21.30
N CYS A 35 -9.21 18.45 21.59
CA CYS A 35 -8.42 18.75 22.79
C CYS A 35 -6.92 18.55 22.55
N SER A 36 -6.10 18.89 23.54
CA SER A 36 -4.63 18.80 23.47
C SER A 36 -4.04 17.44 23.88
N CYS A 37 -4.87 16.43 24.19
CA CYS A 37 -4.35 15.10 24.53
C CYS A 37 -3.58 14.49 23.37
N SER A 38 -2.52 13.73 23.68
CA SER A 38 -1.72 13.03 22.68
C SER A 38 -2.53 11.99 21.92
N THR A 39 -2.18 11.80 20.66
CA THR A 39 -2.74 10.73 19.78
C THR A 39 -1.79 9.55 19.67
N ARG A 40 -0.70 9.52 20.42
CA ARG A 40 0.34 8.49 20.29
C ARG A 40 -0.20 7.11 20.61
N PHE A 41 -0.02 6.19 19.68
CA PHE A 41 -0.35 4.78 19.85
C PHE A 41 0.58 4.08 20.85
N GLY A 42 0.04 3.12 21.60
CA GLY A 42 0.83 2.30 22.53
C GLY A 42 1.14 2.91 23.89
N ASP A 43 0.66 4.13 24.18
CA ASP A 43 0.76 4.71 25.52
C ASP A 43 -0.09 3.89 26.54
N PRO A 44 0.25 3.91 27.83
CA PRO A 44 -0.52 3.20 28.85
C PRO A 44 -2.01 3.53 28.77
N PRO A 45 -2.91 2.53 28.95
CA PRO A 45 -4.35 2.75 28.83
C PRO A 45 -4.85 3.93 29.67
N ASN A 46 -5.72 4.74 29.12
CA ASN A 46 -6.32 5.92 29.75
C ASN A 46 -5.32 6.99 30.25
N SER A 47 -4.09 7.02 29.72
CA SER A 47 -3.10 8.06 30.05
C SER A 47 -3.30 9.35 29.24
N ASN A 48 -3.94 9.27 28.09
CA ASN A 48 -4.19 10.39 27.16
C ASN A 48 -5.67 10.80 27.17
N VAL A 49 -6.20 11.16 28.35
CA VAL A 49 -7.59 11.57 28.54
C VAL A 49 -7.70 12.88 29.29
N CYS A 50 -8.72 13.69 28.98
CA CYS A 50 -9.02 14.95 29.65
C CYS A 50 -10.55 15.17 29.72
N PRO A 51 -11.03 16.18 30.48
CA PRO A 51 -12.47 16.46 30.57
C PRO A 51 -13.18 16.60 29.23
N VAL A 52 -12.52 17.12 28.18
CA VAL A 52 -13.13 17.28 26.83
C VAL A 52 -13.40 15.93 26.18
N CYS A 53 -12.37 15.07 26.05
CA CYS A 53 -12.56 13.76 25.38
C CYS A 53 -13.36 12.76 26.23
N LEU A 54 -13.49 13.01 27.54
CA LEU A 54 -14.38 12.28 28.43
C LEU A 54 -15.83 12.82 28.42
N GLY A 55 -16.07 13.97 27.83
CA GLY A 55 -17.40 14.59 27.79
C GLY A 55 -17.89 15.07 29.14
N LEU A 56 -17.01 15.52 30.02
CA LEU A 56 -17.43 16.00 31.33
C LEU A 56 -18.22 17.33 31.23
N PRO A 57 -19.20 17.54 32.10
CA PRO A 57 -20.02 18.78 32.08
C PRO A 57 -19.16 20.05 32.13
N GLY A 58 -19.45 21.00 31.24
CA GLY A 58 -18.74 22.28 31.14
C GLY A 58 -17.45 22.27 30.32
N ALA A 59 -17.01 21.10 29.82
CA ALA A 59 -15.88 21.02 28.92
C ALA A 59 -16.33 21.27 27.47
N LEU A 60 -15.65 22.18 26.76
CA LEU A 60 -16.00 22.56 25.38
C LEU A 60 -14.92 22.09 24.38
N PRO A 61 -15.32 21.62 23.20
CA PRO A 61 -14.39 21.21 22.15
C PRO A 61 -13.70 22.42 21.51
N VAL A 62 -12.42 22.24 21.11
CA VAL A 62 -11.68 23.22 20.30
C VAL A 62 -11.08 22.50 19.09
N LEU A 63 -11.53 22.87 17.89
CA LEU A 63 -11.15 22.20 16.66
C LEU A 63 -9.64 22.30 16.36
N ASN A 64 -9.01 21.18 16.12
CA ASN A 64 -7.60 21.08 15.74
C ASN A 64 -7.42 21.49 14.26
N ARG A 65 -6.80 22.65 14.02
CA ARG A 65 -6.52 23.15 12.67
C ARG A 65 -5.76 22.14 11.81
N LYS A 66 -4.80 21.40 12.41
CA LYS A 66 -3.98 20.43 11.68
C LYS A 66 -4.78 19.23 11.18
N ALA A 67 -5.79 18.80 11.94
CA ALA A 67 -6.71 17.74 11.50
C ALA A 67 -7.51 18.18 10.26
N VAL A 68 -7.95 19.45 10.23
CA VAL A 68 -8.62 20.01 9.05
C VAL A 68 -7.68 20.08 7.84
N GLU A 69 -6.45 20.57 8.03
CA GLU A 69 -5.45 20.62 6.96
C GLU A 69 -5.19 19.23 6.36
N PHE A 70 -5.03 18.22 7.20
CA PHE A 70 -4.81 16.84 6.77
C PHE A 70 -6.02 16.26 6.04
N ALA A 71 -7.23 16.52 6.53
CA ALA A 71 -8.45 16.07 5.88
C ALA A 71 -8.65 16.73 4.50
N VAL A 72 -8.38 18.03 4.38
CA VAL A 72 -8.44 18.76 3.10
C VAL A 72 -7.40 18.22 2.13
N LEU A 73 -6.17 17.96 2.61
CA LEU A 73 -5.10 17.40 1.78
C LEU A 73 -5.47 16.01 1.26
N ALA A 74 -6.02 15.15 2.12
CA ALA A 74 -6.53 13.83 1.72
C ALA A 74 -7.67 13.94 0.69
N ALA A 75 -8.62 14.85 0.93
CA ALA A 75 -9.75 15.08 0.02
C ALA A 75 -9.29 15.57 -1.36
N MET A 76 -8.32 16.49 -1.41
CA MET A 76 -7.73 16.94 -2.69
C MET A 76 -7.01 15.78 -3.42
N ALA A 77 -6.31 14.90 -2.68
CA ALA A 77 -5.59 13.78 -3.25
C ALA A 77 -6.51 12.74 -3.90
N ILE A 78 -7.75 12.62 -3.41
CA ILE A 78 -8.78 11.73 -3.99
C ILE A 78 -9.79 12.49 -4.86
N ASN A 79 -9.40 13.65 -5.37
CA ASN A 79 -10.15 14.47 -6.33
C ASN A 79 -11.52 14.97 -5.81
N CYS A 80 -11.72 15.09 -4.50
CA CYS A 80 -12.95 15.65 -3.95
C CYS A 80 -13.00 17.16 -4.13
N ARG A 81 -14.21 17.67 -4.33
CA ARG A 81 -14.51 19.10 -4.22
C ARG A 81 -14.61 19.48 -2.75
N ILE A 82 -13.79 20.42 -2.30
CA ILE A 82 -13.85 20.94 -0.94
C ILE A 82 -15.03 21.89 -0.80
N ASN A 83 -15.87 21.68 0.20
CA ASN A 83 -16.95 22.59 0.55
C ASN A 83 -16.39 23.79 1.34
N GLN A 84 -16.71 25.01 0.91
CA GLN A 84 -16.22 26.22 1.55
C GLN A 84 -16.68 26.32 3.01
N THR A 85 -17.86 25.81 3.32
CA THR A 85 -18.43 25.78 4.68
C THR A 85 -18.94 24.38 4.97
N SER A 86 -18.50 23.82 6.07
CA SER A 86 -18.98 22.54 6.61
C SER A 86 -19.43 22.68 8.06
N ILE A 87 -20.26 21.77 8.51
CA ILE A 87 -20.87 21.83 9.85
C ILE A 87 -20.66 20.50 10.55
N PHE A 88 -20.15 20.57 11.78
CA PHE A 88 -20.12 19.42 12.67
C PHE A 88 -21.50 19.14 13.23
N ALA A 89 -21.82 17.86 13.38
CA ALA A 89 -23.08 17.38 13.91
C ALA A 89 -22.81 16.30 14.99
N ARG A 90 -23.73 16.17 15.91
CA ARG A 90 -23.72 15.08 16.89
C ARG A 90 -24.44 13.87 16.30
N LYS A 91 -23.71 12.74 16.22
CA LYS A 91 -24.22 11.41 15.92
C LYS A 91 -24.48 10.69 17.23
N ASN A 92 -25.75 10.57 17.64
CA ASN A 92 -26.09 10.08 18.97
C ASN A 92 -26.24 8.57 18.98
N TYR A 93 -25.40 7.89 19.79
CA TYR A 93 -25.50 6.47 20.08
C TYR A 93 -24.73 6.15 21.36
N PHE A 94 -25.07 5.05 22.03
CA PHE A 94 -24.54 4.71 23.35
C PHE A 94 -23.69 3.45 23.28
N TYR A 95 -22.41 3.64 23.56
CA TYR A 95 -21.45 2.55 23.72
C TYR A 95 -20.54 2.84 24.93
N PRO A 96 -20.04 1.81 25.63
CA PRO A 96 -19.17 1.99 26.80
C PRO A 96 -17.89 2.78 26.50
N ASP A 97 -17.36 2.67 25.26
CA ASP A 97 -16.16 3.37 24.79
C ASP A 97 -16.46 4.73 24.15
N LEU A 98 -17.70 5.21 24.24
CA LEU A 98 -18.12 6.54 23.81
C LEU A 98 -18.71 7.32 24.99
N PRO A 99 -17.87 7.87 25.89
CA PRO A 99 -18.32 8.41 27.19
C PRO A 99 -19.29 9.60 27.09
N LYS A 100 -19.24 10.36 25.99
CA LYS A 100 -20.15 11.47 25.71
C LYS A 100 -21.58 11.02 25.37
N GLY A 101 -21.76 9.78 24.90
CA GLY A 101 -23.02 9.28 24.36
C GLY A 101 -23.32 9.79 22.95
N TYR A 102 -22.40 10.52 22.32
CA TYR A 102 -22.44 10.96 20.92
C TYR A 102 -21.04 11.08 20.35
N GLN A 103 -20.94 10.98 19.05
CA GLN A 103 -19.73 11.23 18.26
C GLN A 103 -19.91 12.56 17.52
N ILE A 104 -18.90 13.44 17.60
CA ILE A 104 -18.87 14.64 16.75
C ILE A 104 -18.38 14.21 15.38
N SER A 105 -19.20 14.40 14.36
CA SER A 105 -18.99 14.01 12.97
C SER A 105 -19.54 15.10 12.04
N GLN A 106 -19.68 14.84 10.75
CA GLN A 106 -20.35 15.72 9.79
C GLN A 106 -21.41 14.91 9.04
N TYR A 107 -22.56 15.46 8.78
CA TYR A 107 -23.69 14.75 8.17
C TYR A 107 -24.12 15.38 6.84
N ASP A 108 -24.96 16.42 6.88
CA ASP A 108 -25.56 17.07 5.71
C ASP A 108 -24.63 18.08 5.02
N LYS A 109 -23.59 18.56 5.73
CA LYS A 109 -22.60 19.50 5.22
C LYS A 109 -21.17 18.97 5.51
N PRO A 110 -20.74 17.92 4.80
CA PRO A 110 -19.42 17.35 4.98
C PRO A 110 -18.32 18.28 4.48
N LEU A 111 -17.07 17.97 4.82
CA LEU A 111 -15.89 18.72 4.41
C LEU A 111 -15.70 18.71 2.89
N ALA A 112 -15.92 17.57 2.26
CA ALA A 112 -15.69 17.41 0.82
C ALA A 112 -16.62 16.34 0.20
N GLU A 113 -16.88 16.48 -1.11
CA GLU A 113 -17.81 15.64 -1.86
C GLU A 113 -17.34 15.42 -3.30
N HIS A 114 -17.97 14.45 -3.98
CA HIS A 114 -17.83 14.22 -5.42
C HIS A 114 -16.39 13.98 -5.89
N GLY A 115 -15.67 13.15 -5.14
CA GLY A 115 -14.33 12.71 -5.52
C GLY A 115 -14.35 11.46 -6.40
N TRP A 116 -13.16 10.98 -6.72
CA TRP A 116 -12.99 9.71 -7.43
C TRP A 116 -11.57 9.18 -7.30
N ILE A 117 -11.44 7.85 -7.44
CA ILE A 117 -10.17 7.15 -7.56
C ILE A 117 -10.23 6.29 -8.83
N GLN A 118 -9.12 6.24 -9.57
CA GLN A 118 -8.98 5.37 -10.73
C GLN A 118 -8.33 4.05 -10.33
N ILE A 119 -8.93 2.95 -10.73
CA ILE A 119 -8.42 1.59 -10.47
C ILE A 119 -8.15 0.86 -11.80
N PRO A 120 -7.17 -0.05 -11.84
CA PRO A 120 -6.98 -0.93 -12.99
C PRO A 120 -8.09 -1.97 -13.03
N VAL A 121 -8.64 -2.24 -14.23
CA VAL A 121 -9.62 -3.30 -14.47
C VAL A 121 -9.30 -3.97 -15.80
N GLY A 122 -8.87 -5.23 -15.76
CA GLY A 122 -8.39 -5.94 -16.96
C GLY A 122 -7.21 -5.20 -17.61
N SER A 123 -7.35 -4.86 -18.89
CA SER A 123 -6.37 -4.06 -19.65
C SER A 123 -6.64 -2.55 -19.63
N GLY A 124 -7.68 -2.11 -18.93
CA GLY A 124 -8.11 -0.71 -18.86
C GLY A 124 -8.13 -0.17 -17.44
N THR A 125 -8.84 0.94 -17.29
CA THR A 125 -9.03 1.59 -15.98
C THR A 125 -10.51 1.93 -15.78
N LYS A 126 -10.93 1.99 -14.51
CA LYS A 126 -12.27 2.37 -14.08
C LYS A 126 -12.19 3.43 -13.00
N LYS A 127 -13.05 4.45 -13.10
CA LYS A 127 -13.23 5.43 -12.01
C LYS A 127 -14.26 4.90 -11.04
N ILE A 128 -13.91 4.93 -9.75
CA ILE A 128 -14.82 4.69 -8.63
C ILE A 128 -15.10 6.04 -7.99
N GLY A 129 -16.35 6.43 -7.95
CA GLY A 129 -16.79 7.67 -7.34
C GLY A 129 -16.65 7.66 -5.82
N ILE A 130 -16.49 8.84 -5.25
CA ILE A 130 -16.50 9.08 -3.82
C ILE A 130 -17.63 10.06 -3.54
N THR A 131 -18.62 9.64 -2.77
CA THR A 131 -19.77 10.46 -2.39
C THR A 131 -19.32 11.62 -1.53
N ARG A 132 -18.54 11.32 -0.47
CA ARG A 132 -18.04 12.32 0.48
C ARG A 132 -16.78 11.87 1.22
N LEU A 133 -16.08 12.86 1.72
CA LEU A 133 -15.10 12.74 2.79
C LEU A 133 -15.50 13.70 3.90
N HIS A 134 -15.59 13.21 5.12
CA HIS A 134 -15.91 14.05 6.26
C HIS A 134 -14.97 13.78 7.45
N LEU A 135 -14.89 14.77 8.34
CA LEU A 135 -14.15 14.73 9.59
C LEU A 135 -15.03 14.23 10.73
N GLU A 136 -14.45 13.39 11.57
CA GLU A 136 -15.08 12.95 12.82
C GLU A 136 -14.03 12.61 13.90
N GLU A 137 -14.48 12.37 15.11
CA GLU A 137 -13.64 11.85 16.18
C GLU A 137 -13.76 10.31 16.28
N ASP A 138 -12.68 9.65 16.62
CA ASP A 138 -12.74 8.20 16.89
C ASP A 138 -13.32 7.94 18.30
N ALA A 139 -13.95 6.79 18.48
CA ALA A 139 -14.39 6.27 19.77
C ALA A 139 -13.20 5.66 20.55
N GLY A 140 -13.39 5.37 21.83
CA GLY A 140 -12.44 4.60 22.61
C GLY A 140 -12.33 3.15 22.15
N LYS A 141 -11.69 2.31 22.93
CA LYS A 141 -11.49 0.90 22.62
C LYS A 141 -12.04 0.04 23.75
N SER A 142 -12.94 -0.88 23.41
CA SER A 142 -13.38 -1.96 24.31
C SER A 142 -12.43 -3.14 24.19
N LEU A 143 -11.85 -3.57 25.31
CA LEU A 143 -10.92 -4.68 25.41
C LEU A 143 -11.61 -5.87 26.03
N HIS A 144 -11.65 -7.00 25.32
CA HIS A 144 -12.27 -8.24 25.77
C HIS A 144 -11.24 -9.29 26.18
N GLU A 145 -9.96 -9.05 25.90
CA GLU A 145 -8.84 -9.96 26.19
C GLU A 145 -7.59 -9.16 26.60
N GLY A 146 -6.58 -9.84 27.14
CA GLY A 146 -5.27 -9.24 27.42
C GLY A 146 -5.15 -8.48 28.74
N PHE A 147 -6.12 -8.61 29.66
CA PHE A 147 -6.07 -8.02 31.01
C PHE A 147 -6.63 -9.00 32.06
N PRO A 148 -6.34 -8.81 33.38
CA PRO A 148 -6.87 -9.67 34.44
C PRO A 148 -8.41 -9.69 34.44
N ASP A 149 -8.99 -10.84 34.67
CA ASP A 149 -10.46 -11.09 34.70
C ASP A 149 -11.17 -10.83 33.35
N SER A 150 -10.46 -10.88 32.22
CA SER A 150 -11.03 -10.60 30.90
C SER A 150 -12.14 -11.59 30.48
N GLN A 151 -12.27 -12.73 31.12
CA GLN A 151 -13.36 -13.67 30.91
C GLN A 151 -14.72 -13.19 31.48
N GLU A 152 -14.67 -12.31 32.47
CA GLU A 152 -15.85 -11.82 33.18
C GLU A 152 -16.11 -10.32 32.96
N LYS A 153 -15.08 -9.58 32.50
CA LYS A 153 -15.09 -8.13 32.40
C LYS A 153 -14.64 -7.65 31.01
N THR A 154 -15.10 -6.50 30.65
CA THR A 154 -14.59 -5.73 29.51
C THR A 154 -13.89 -4.47 30.05
N ALA A 155 -12.65 -4.23 29.64
CA ALA A 155 -11.94 -3.00 29.97
C ALA A 155 -12.16 -1.95 28.87
N ILE A 156 -12.14 -0.68 29.27
CA ILE A 156 -12.29 0.45 28.36
C ILE A 156 -11.02 1.27 28.37
N ASP A 157 -10.43 1.47 27.17
CA ASP A 157 -9.32 2.38 26.95
C ASP A 157 -9.78 3.56 26.11
N LEU A 158 -9.73 4.76 26.71
CA LEU A 158 -10.18 6.02 26.10
C LEU A 158 -9.04 6.82 25.45
N ASN A 159 -7.84 6.26 25.35
CA ASN A 159 -6.73 6.92 24.66
C ASN A 159 -7.09 7.23 23.19
N ARG A 160 -7.84 6.36 22.54
CA ARG A 160 -8.30 6.57 21.15
C ARG A 160 -9.46 7.56 21.06
N SER A 161 -10.30 7.72 22.09
CA SER A 161 -11.45 8.63 22.07
C SER A 161 -11.02 10.05 21.73
N GLY A 162 -11.58 10.62 20.67
CA GLY A 162 -11.23 11.94 20.16
C GLY A 162 -9.99 12.00 19.25
N VAL A 163 -9.41 10.89 18.84
CA VAL A 163 -8.39 10.86 17.77
C VAL A 163 -9.04 11.33 16.48
N PRO A 164 -8.41 12.26 15.70
CA PRO A 164 -8.98 12.73 14.45
C PRO A 164 -9.12 11.59 13.44
N LEU A 165 -10.30 11.48 12.85
CA LEU A 165 -10.68 10.47 11.89
C LEU A 165 -11.29 11.13 10.65
N ILE A 166 -11.00 10.61 9.46
CA ILE A 166 -11.76 10.90 8.26
C ILE A 166 -12.51 9.64 7.84
N GLU A 167 -13.77 9.81 7.44
CA GLU A 167 -14.55 8.76 6.78
C GLU A 167 -14.68 9.09 5.29
N ILE A 168 -14.32 8.13 4.45
CA ILE A 168 -14.38 8.21 2.99
C ILE A 168 -15.44 7.21 2.52
N VAL A 169 -16.51 7.72 1.93
CA VAL A 169 -17.63 6.89 1.44
C VAL A 169 -17.58 6.83 -0.07
N SER A 170 -17.43 5.63 -0.63
CA SER A 170 -17.46 5.44 -2.08
C SER A 170 -18.90 5.45 -2.61
N GLU A 171 -19.04 5.78 -3.91
CA GLU A 171 -20.24 5.44 -4.66
C GLU A 171 -20.33 3.89 -4.82
N PRO A 172 -21.53 3.34 -5.04
CA PRO A 172 -21.72 1.90 -5.25
C PRO A 172 -21.30 1.45 -6.67
N ASP A 173 -20.14 1.89 -7.11
CA ASP A 173 -19.61 1.67 -8.46
C ASP A 173 -18.79 0.38 -8.58
N ILE A 174 -18.39 -0.19 -7.43
CA ILE A 174 -17.53 -1.37 -7.38
C ILE A 174 -18.38 -2.60 -7.73
N ALA A 175 -17.91 -3.41 -8.68
CA ALA A 175 -18.66 -4.51 -9.28
C ALA A 175 -18.05 -5.90 -9.03
N SER A 176 -16.92 -5.97 -8.33
CA SER A 176 -16.31 -7.26 -7.94
C SER A 176 -15.46 -7.12 -6.68
N PRO A 177 -15.16 -8.24 -5.98
CA PRO A 177 -14.24 -8.27 -4.85
C PRO A 177 -12.81 -7.79 -5.22
N GLU A 178 -12.35 -8.08 -6.44
CA GLU A 178 -11.07 -7.63 -6.98
C GLU A 178 -11.04 -6.11 -7.15
N GLU A 179 -12.10 -5.50 -7.68
CA GLU A 179 -12.22 -4.05 -7.78
C GLU A 179 -12.21 -3.38 -6.39
N ALA A 180 -12.83 -3.99 -5.39
CA ALA A 180 -12.78 -3.51 -4.01
C ALA A 180 -11.36 -3.55 -3.44
N TYR A 181 -10.63 -4.64 -3.67
CA TYR A 181 -9.22 -4.78 -3.29
C TYR A 181 -8.34 -3.71 -3.97
N GLU A 182 -8.50 -3.52 -5.28
CA GLU A 182 -7.75 -2.51 -6.03
C GLU A 182 -8.07 -1.08 -5.57
N TYR A 183 -9.35 -0.77 -5.31
CA TYR A 183 -9.75 0.53 -4.77
C TYR A 183 -9.07 0.83 -3.43
N LEU A 184 -9.11 -0.12 -2.49
CA LEU A 184 -8.47 0.03 -1.19
C LEU A 184 -6.95 0.14 -1.28
N THR A 185 -6.33 -0.60 -2.18
CA THR A 185 -4.90 -0.53 -2.44
C THR A 185 -4.51 0.86 -2.97
N ARG A 186 -5.26 1.40 -3.95
CA ARG A 186 -5.02 2.74 -4.48
C ARG A 186 -5.28 3.84 -3.46
N LEU A 187 -6.37 3.73 -2.71
CA LEU A 187 -6.67 4.68 -1.63
C LEU A 187 -5.55 4.70 -0.59
N LYS A 188 -5.09 3.53 -0.14
CA LYS A 188 -3.96 3.41 0.78
C LYS A 188 -2.70 4.08 0.25
N GLU A 189 -2.31 3.78 -1.00
CA GLU A 189 -1.15 4.39 -1.66
C GLU A 189 -1.26 5.93 -1.68
N ILE A 190 -2.43 6.46 -2.08
CA ILE A 190 -2.67 7.90 -2.15
C ILE A 190 -2.54 8.55 -0.76
N ILE A 191 -3.18 7.99 0.26
CA ILE A 191 -3.15 8.53 1.62
C ILE A 191 -1.73 8.47 2.21
N LEU A 192 -0.99 7.37 2.00
CA LEU A 192 0.42 7.27 2.40
C LEU A 192 1.28 8.37 1.78
N TYR A 193 1.07 8.67 0.50
CA TYR A 193 1.84 9.71 -0.20
C TYR A 193 1.57 11.11 0.34
N THR A 194 0.37 11.38 0.82
CA THR A 194 0.07 12.68 1.46
C THR A 194 0.71 12.82 2.84
N GLY A 195 1.09 11.72 3.47
CA GLY A 195 1.67 11.72 4.82
C GLY A 195 0.67 12.06 5.93
N VAL A 196 -0.62 12.05 5.66
CA VAL A 196 -1.66 12.38 6.65
C VAL A 196 -2.02 11.22 7.57
N SER A 197 -1.67 9.98 7.19
CA SER A 197 -1.91 8.74 7.94
C SER A 197 -0.86 7.69 7.61
N ASP A 198 -0.62 6.77 8.53
CA ASP A 198 0.18 5.54 8.32
C ASP A 198 -0.66 4.41 7.70
N VAL A 199 -1.98 4.56 7.67
CA VAL A 199 -2.97 3.60 7.12
C VAL A 199 -2.70 2.14 7.52
N ASN A 200 -2.34 1.95 8.78
CA ASN A 200 -2.04 0.64 9.36
C ASN A 200 -3.34 -0.04 9.85
N MET A 201 -3.76 -1.11 9.16
CA MET A 201 -4.95 -1.87 9.54
C MET A 201 -4.75 -2.68 10.83
N GLU A 202 -3.53 -3.11 11.14
CA GLU A 202 -3.24 -3.91 12.35
C GLU A 202 -3.36 -3.06 13.62
N GLU A 203 -2.99 -1.79 13.55
CA GLU A 203 -3.15 -0.81 14.64
C GLU A 203 -4.53 -0.14 14.63
N GLY A 204 -5.30 -0.33 13.55
CA GLY A 204 -6.66 0.21 13.39
C GLY A 204 -6.69 1.65 12.91
N SER A 205 -5.57 2.20 12.39
CA SER A 205 -5.54 3.53 11.78
C SER A 205 -6.16 3.55 10.37
N LEU A 206 -6.38 2.38 9.76
CA LEU A 206 -7.27 2.21 8.61
C LEU A 206 -8.27 1.09 8.91
N ARG A 207 -9.56 1.37 8.74
CA ARG A 207 -10.66 0.40 8.86
C ARG A 207 -11.57 0.54 7.66
N CYS A 208 -12.23 -0.55 7.27
CA CYS A 208 -13.17 -0.55 6.16
C CYS A 208 -14.38 -1.39 6.50
N ASP A 209 -15.57 -0.84 6.25
CA ASP A 209 -16.83 -1.57 6.23
C ASP A 209 -17.31 -1.67 4.77
N ALA A 210 -17.85 -2.82 4.39
CA ALA A 210 -18.31 -3.05 3.02
C ALA A 210 -19.82 -3.24 2.98
N ASN A 211 -20.49 -2.48 2.13
CA ASN A 211 -21.90 -2.66 1.81
C ASN A 211 -22.00 -3.42 0.48
N VAL A 212 -22.70 -4.54 0.44
CA VAL A 212 -22.83 -5.36 -0.77
C VAL A 212 -24.28 -5.77 -1.02
N SER A 213 -24.69 -5.70 -2.25
CA SER A 213 -25.95 -6.25 -2.75
C SER A 213 -25.73 -6.93 -4.11
N VAL A 214 -26.67 -7.80 -4.50
CA VAL A 214 -26.70 -8.39 -5.85
C VAL A 214 -28.00 -8.02 -6.54
N ARG A 215 -27.94 -7.81 -7.86
CA ARG A 215 -29.13 -7.59 -8.70
C ARG A 215 -29.02 -8.38 -10.00
N PRO A 216 -30.15 -8.73 -10.63
CA PRO A 216 -30.13 -9.28 -11.98
C PRO A 216 -29.40 -8.34 -12.94
N ARG A 217 -28.58 -8.89 -13.81
CA ARG A 217 -27.80 -8.09 -14.78
C ARG A 217 -28.71 -7.26 -15.68
N GLY A 218 -28.41 -5.95 -15.75
CA GLY A 218 -29.20 -4.99 -16.51
C GLY A 218 -30.37 -4.35 -15.73
N GLN A 219 -30.65 -4.79 -14.50
CA GLN A 219 -31.61 -4.13 -13.63
C GLN A 219 -31.01 -2.82 -13.11
N LYS A 220 -31.80 -1.72 -13.08
CA LYS A 220 -31.33 -0.42 -12.60
C LYS A 220 -31.42 -0.29 -11.08
N GLU A 221 -32.45 -0.83 -10.47
CA GLU A 221 -32.69 -0.79 -9.03
C GLU A 221 -31.67 -1.67 -8.29
N PHE A 222 -31.16 -1.14 -7.19
CA PHE A 222 -30.25 -1.91 -6.33
C PHE A 222 -31.00 -3.03 -5.59
N GLY A 223 -30.31 -4.11 -5.32
CA GLY A 223 -30.77 -5.14 -4.38
C GLY A 223 -30.72 -4.68 -2.94
N THR A 224 -31.27 -5.48 -2.04
CA THR A 224 -31.14 -5.26 -0.60
C THR A 224 -29.71 -5.45 -0.18
N LYS A 225 -29.11 -4.44 0.44
CA LYS A 225 -27.71 -4.47 0.90
C LYS A 225 -27.54 -5.17 2.24
N THR A 226 -26.41 -5.82 2.41
CA THR A 226 -25.85 -6.23 3.70
C THR A 226 -24.56 -5.49 3.96
N GLU A 227 -24.33 -5.12 5.22
CA GLU A 227 -23.09 -4.51 5.68
C GLU A 227 -22.17 -5.63 6.23
N VAL A 228 -20.94 -5.70 5.76
CA VAL A 228 -19.93 -6.66 6.21
C VAL A 228 -18.88 -5.94 7.04
N LYS A 229 -18.70 -6.39 8.28
CA LYS A 229 -17.76 -5.85 9.26
C LYS A 229 -16.71 -6.88 9.69
N ASN A 230 -15.74 -6.45 10.50
CA ASN A 230 -14.65 -7.28 11.03
C ASN A 230 -13.69 -7.79 9.96
N VAL A 231 -13.37 -6.92 9.00
CA VAL A 231 -12.49 -7.23 7.88
C VAL A 231 -11.17 -6.47 8.03
N ASN A 232 -10.22 -7.07 8.75
CA ASN A 232 -9.00 -6.42 9.22
C ASN A 232 -7.83 -6.51 8.21
N SER A 233 -8.09 -6.86 6.96
CA SER A 233 -7.12 -6.80 5.86
C SER A 233 -7.82 -6.70 4.52
N PHE A 234 -7.17 -6.17 3.49
CA PHE A 234 -7.75 -6.10 2.14
C PHE A 234 -8.06 -7.48 1.57
N ARG A 235 -7.25 -8.49 1.93
CA ARG A 235 -7.53 -9.88 1.58
C ARG A 235 -8.84 -10.36 2.22
N PHE A 236 -9.05 -10.08 3.49
CA PHE A 236 -10.29 -10.48 4.18
C PHE A 236 -11.51 -9.75 3.64
N ILE A 237 -11.37 -8.49 3.22
CA ILE A 237 -12.46 -7.76 2.54
C ILE A 237 -12.85 -8.47 1.25
N ARG A 238 -11.87 -8.85 0.42
CA ARG A 238 -12.12 -9.58 -0.81
C ARG A 238 -12.81 -10.94 -0.54
N GLU A 239 -12.23 -11.74 0.34
CA GLU A 239 -12.79 -13.07 0.70
C GLU A 239 -14.21 -12.97 1.30
N ALA A 240 -14.45 -11.96 2.14
CA ALA A 240 -15.76 -11.71 2.74
C ALA A 240 -16.80 -11.30 1.68
N LEU A 241 -16.40 -10.46 0.71
CA LEU A 241 -17.25 -10.05 -0.40
C LEU A 241 -17.54 -11.23 -1.33
N GLU A 242 -16.55 -12.05 -1.67
CA GLU A 242 -16.74 -13.27 -2.45
C GLU A 242 -17.81 -14.17 -1.81
N TYR A 243 -17.64 -14.48 -0.52
CA TYR A 243 -18.60 -15.31 0.22
C TYR A 243 -20.00 -14.69 0.26
N GLU A 244 -20.09 -13.39 0.54
CA GLU A 244 -21.39 -12.73 0.73
C GLU A 244 -22.16 -12.60 -0.59
N ILE A 245 -21.47 -12.36 -1.72
CA ILE A 245 -22.06 -12.36 -3.05
C ILE A 245 -22.64 -13.75 -3.38
N ASP A 246 -21.86 -14.79 -3.18
CA ASP A 246 -22.32 -16.18 -3.44
C ASP A 246 -23.52 -16.54 -2.54
N ARG A 247 -23.50 -16.15 -1.26
CA ARG A 247 -24.60 -16.36 -0.34
C ARG A 247 -25.87 -15.65 -0.83
N GLN A 248 -25.77 -14.37 -1.21
CA GLN A 248 -26.91 -13.59 -1.65
C GLN A 248 -27.50 -14.15 -2.95
N ILE A 249 -26.68 -14.52 -3.92
CA ILE A 249 -27.13 -15.16 -5.17
C ILE A 249 -27.86 -16.46 -4.83
N GLY A 250 -27.31 -17.32 -3.98
CA GLY A 250 -27.93 -18.58 -3.57
C GLY A 250 -29.30 -18.39 -2.90
N VAL A 251 -29.46 -17.37 -2.05
CA VAL A 251 -30.73 -17.02 -1.44
C VAL A 251 -31.75 -16.58 -2.48
N VAL A 252 -31.38 -15.70 -3.40
CA VAL A 252 -32.28 -15.21 -4.45
C VAL A 252 -32.69 -16.33 -5.40
N GLU A 253 -31.76 -17.19 -5.81
CA GLU A 253 -32.05 -18.32 -6.70
C GLU A 253 -32.95 -19.38 -6.07
N SER A 254 -32.88 -19.55 -4.74
CA SER A 254 -33.81 -20.41 -4.01
C SER A 254 -35.19 -19.78 -3.76
N GLY A 255 -35.45 -18.57 -4.30
CA GLY A 255 -36.71 -17.84 -4.11
C GLY A 255 -36.81 -17.13 -2.76
N GLY A 256 -35.72 -17.05 -2.01
CA GLY A 256 -35.63 -16.30 -0.74
C GLY A 256 -35.48 -14.79 -0.96
N LYS A 257 -35.50 -14.04 0.13
CA LYS A 257 -35.28 -12.59 0.14
C LYS A 257 -34.06 -12.26 1.00
N ILE A 258 -33.24 -11.32 0.54
CA ILE A 258 -32.16 -10.76 1.33
C ILE A 258 -32.75 -9.80 2.37
N THR A 259 -32.29 -9.93 3.60
CA THR A 259 -32.64 -9.02 4.70
C THR A 259 -31.52 -7.99 4.84
N GLN A 260 -31.86 -6.73 5.06
CA GLN A 260 -30.89 -5.71 5.38
C GLN A 260 -30.37 -5.96 6.81
N GLU A 261 -29.12 -6.33 6.92
CA GLU A 261 -28.47 -6.70 8.20
C GLU A 261 -27.00 -6.39 8.17
N THR A 262 -26.39 -6.29 9.37
CA THR A 262 -24.93 -6.29 9.53
C THR A 262 -24.45 -7.72 9.77
N ARG A 263 -23.38 -8.11 9.08
CA ARG A 263 -22.76 -9.44 9.17
C ARG A 263 -21.29 -9.30 9.55
N LEU A 264 -20.81 -10.22 10.42
CA LEU A 264 -19.40 -10.29 10.79
C LEU A 264 -18.70 -11.36 9.95
N TYR A 265 -17.56 -11.03 9.39
CA TYR A 265 -16.70 -12.01 8.73
C TYR A 265 -15.85 -12.76 9.75
N ASN A 266 -15.83 -14.09 9.63
CA ASN A 266 -14.96 -14.98 10.38
C ASN A 266 -13.84 -15.51 9.46
N PRO A 267 -12.60 -15.02 9.59
CA PRO A 267 -11.51 -15.41 8.70
C PRO A 267 -11.07 -16.88 8.86
N ASN A 268 -11.32 -17.50 10.03
CA ASN A 268 -10.97 -18.90 10.24
C ASN A 268 -11.89 -19.86 9.48
N GLU A 269 -13.12 -19.45 9.24
CA GLU A 269 -14.12 -20.25 8.55
C GLU A 269 -14.38 -19.76 7.11
N GLY A 270 -13.89 -18.57 6.76
CA GLY A 270 -14.12 -17.94 5.47
C GLY A 270 -15.59 -17.60 5.21
N LYS A 271 -16.36 -17.23 6.26
CA LYS A 271 -17.82 -17.03 6.20
C LYS A 271 -18.27 -15.77 6.92
N THR A 272 -19.41 -15.26 6.51
CA THR A 272 -20.10 -14.17 7.23
C THR A 272 -21.23 -14.73 8.08
N TYR A 273 -21.45 -14.13 9.26
CA TYR A 273 -22.53 -14.47 10.19
C TYR A 273 -23.36 -13.23 10.50
N GLY A 274 -24.69 -13.36 10.46
CA GLY A 274 -25.59 -12.29 10.87
C GLY A 274 -25.34 -11.91 12.32
N MET A 275 -25.20 -10.63 12.60
CA MET A 275 -25.31 -10.12 13.97
C MET A 275 -26.76 -10.24 14.41
N ARG A 276 -27.02 -10.47 15.74
CA ARG A 276 -28.38 -10.36 16.26
C ARG A 276 -28.95 -9.03 15.80
N SER A 277 -30.04 -9.09 15.02
CA SER A 277 -30.76 -7.90 14.60
C SER A 277 -31.14 -7.11 15.85
N LYS A 278 -30.47 -5.98 16.09
CA LYS A 278 -31.12 -4.94 16.88
C LYS A 278 -32.17 -4.40 15.92
N GLU A 279 -33.41 -4.65 16.23
CA GLU A 279 -34.55 -4.10 15.54
C GLU A 279 -34.32 -2.59 15.42
N GLU A 280 -34.52 -2.05 14.21
CA GLU A 280 -34.42 -0.67 13.77
C GLU A 280 -33.04 -0.18 13.30
N ALA A 281 -33.03 0.38 12.08
CA ALA A 281 -31.98 1.27 11.63
C ALA A 281 -31.76 2.33 12.70
N HIS A 282 -30.54 2.44 13.24
CA HIS A 282 -30.25 3.41 14.29
C HIS A 282 -30.56 4.80 13.76
N ASP A 283 -31.65 5.41 14.22
CA ASP A 283 -31.90 6.83 14.11
C ASP A 283 -30.90 7.55 15.03
N TYR A 284 -29.77 7.98 14.43
CA TYR A 284 -28.72 8.70 15.17
C TYR A 284 -29.14 10.10 15.60
N ARG A 285 -30.33 10.55 15.25
CA ARG A 285 -30.90 11.87 15.63
C ARG A 285 -29.86 12.97 15.48
N TYR A 286 -29.28 13.07 14.27
CA TYR A 286 -28.29 14.09 13.97
C TYR A 286 -28.83 15.49 14.20
N PHE A 287 -28.05 16.35 14.85
CA PHE A 287 -28.27 17.79 14.92
C PHE A 287 -26.93 18.51 14.95
N PRO A 288 -26.84 19.80 14.53
CA PRO A 288 -25.58 20.53 14.53
C PRO A 288 -24.96 20.58 15.92
N GLU A 289 -23.63 20.42 15.99
CA GLU A 289 -22.85 20.52 17.23
C GLU A 289 -22.91 22.00 17.72
N PRO A 290 -23.57 22.30 18.86
CA PRO A 290 -23.79 23.68 19.30
C PRO A 290 -22.51 24.36 19.77
N ASP A 291 -21.50 23.59 20.19
CA ASP A 291 -20.26 24.12 20.77
C ASP A 291 -19.17 24.35 19.71
N LEU A 292 -19.45 24.08 18.45
CA LEU A 292 -18.53 24.32 17.32
C LEU A 292 -19.16 25.30 16.31
N LEU A 293 -18.40 26.31 15.92
CA LEU A 293 -18.76 27.18 14.81
C LEU A 293 -18.66 26.41 13.47
N PRO A 294 -19.42 26.84 12.44
CA PRO A 294 -19.23 26.33 11.08
C PRO A 294 -17.75 26.42 10.68
N LEU A 295 -17.22 25.33 10.14
CA LEU A 295 -15.86 25.30 9.63
C LEU A 295 -15.82 25.95 8.26
N VAL A 296 -15.02 27.00 8.11
CA VAL A 296 -14.80 27.68 6.83
C VAL A 296 -13.41 27.36 6.32
N VAL A 297 -13.36 26.71 5.16
CA VAL A 297 -12.12 26.42 4.40
C VAL A 297 -12.17 27.28 3.14
N ASP A 298 -11.72 28.53 3.27
CA ASP A 298 -11.74 29.49 2.17
C ASP A 298 -10.75 29.11 1.04
N GLU A 299 -10.86 29.80 -0.08
CA GLU A 299 -10.06 29.50 -1.26
C GLU A 299 -8.56 29.73 -1.03
N ASN A 300 -8.19 30.73 -0.23
CA ASN A 300 -6.79 30.99 0.10
C ASN A 300 -6.18 29.86 0.89
N TRP A 301 -6.88 29.37 1.91
CA TRP A 301 -6.41 28.22 2.69
C TRP A 301 -6.36 26.94 1.84
N GLN A 302 -7.35 26.71 0.97
CA GLN A 302 -7.29 25.61 0.01
C GLN A 302 -6.07 25.70 -0.91
N GLN A 303 -5.73 26.88 -1.40
CA GLN A 303 -4.55 27.08 -2.24
C GLN A 303 -3.24 26.86 -1.48
N GLU A 304 -3.15 27.26 -0.21
CA GLU A 304 -2.00 26.96 0.64
C GLU A 304 -1.81 25.45 0.81
N ILE A 305 -2.88 24.73 1.10
CA ILE A 305 -2.82 23.26 1.23
C ILE A 305 -2.47 22.59 -0.10
N ARG A 306 -3.00 23.09 -1.21
CA ARG A 306 -2.67 22.57 -2.56
C ARG A 306 -1.18 22.66 -2.88
N LYS A 307 -0.46 23.66 -2.37
CA LYS A 307 1.00 23.79 -2.59
C LYS A 307 1.82 22.69 -1.95
N ILE A 308 1.30 22.08 -0.88
CA ILE A 308 1.96 20.99 -0.16
C ILE A 308 1.47 19.59 -0.62
N LEU A 309 0.50 19.53 -1.54
CA LEU A 309 0.07 18.26 -2.12
C LEU A 309 1.23 17.65 -2.91
N PRO A 310 1.71 16.47 -2.54
CA PRO A 310 2.81 15.82 -3.28
C PRO A 310 2.33 15.33 -4.64
N GLU A 311 3.28 15.04 -5.53
CA GLU A 311 2.98 14.26 -6.72
C GLU A 311 2.44 12.90 -6.31
N LEU A 312 1.24 12.55 -6.78
CA LEU A 312 0.55 11.32 -6.40
C LEU A 312 1.13 10.08 -7.11
N PRO A 313 0.94 8.87 -6.57
CA PRO A 313 1.61 7.65 -7.06
C PRO A 313 1.41 7.38 -8.55
N GLU A 314 0.22 7.59 -9.09
CA GLU A 314 -0.08 7.31 -10.50
C GLU A 314 0.64 8.28 -11.44
N ALA A 315 0.53 9.59 -11.20
CA ALA A 315 1.24 10.60 -11.97
C ALA A 315 2.77 10.40 -11.89
N ARG A 316 3.26 10.02 -10.70
CA ARG A 316 4.67 9.72 -10.48
C ARG A 316 5.14 8.51 -11.28
N ARG A 317 4.33 7.43 -11.33
CA ARG A 317 4.62 6.25 -12.15
C ARG A 317 4.73 6.59 -13.63
N GLU A 318 3.74 7.32 -14.15
CA GLU A 318 3.74 7.75 -15.56
C GLU A 318 4.98 8.60 -15.89
N ARG A 319 5.30 9.55 -15.02
CA ARG A 319 6.49 10.39 -15.20
C ARG A 319 7.78 9.58 -15.12
N MET A 320 7.92 8.69 -14.13
CA MET A 320 9.12 7.85 -13.97
C MET A 320 9.34 6.92 -15.18
N ILE A 321 8.28 6.36 -15.75
CA ILE A 321 8.37 5.55 -16.97
C ILE A 321 8.88 6.39 -18.13
N ALA A 322 8.33 7.60 -18.31
CA ALA A 322 8.71 8.50 -19.41
C ALA A 322 10.12 9.07 -19.23
N GLU A 323 10.51 9.48 -18.01
CA GLU A 323 11.78 10.16 -17.72
C GLU A 323 12.96 9.19 -17.61
N TYR A 324 12.76 8.02 -16.95
CA TYR A 324 13.85 7.08 -16.66
C TYR A 324 13.87 5.84 -17.56
N GLY A 325 12.88 5.65 -18.43
CA GLY A 325 12.79 4.51 -19.34
C GLY A 325 12.64 3.16 -18.64
N ILE A 326 12.12 3.15 -17.41
CA ILE A 326 11.83 1.95 -16.62
C ILE A 326 10.51 1.32 -17.07
N THR A 327 10.29 0.05 -16.73
CA THR A 327 9.03 -0.63 -17.09
C THR A 327 7.89 -0.19 -16.17
N PRO A 328 6.60 -0.32 -16.60
CA PRO A 328 5.46 -0.08 -15.72
C PRO A 328 5.50 -0.91 -14.41
N GLN A 329 6.02 -2.13 -14.49
CA GLN A 329 6.18 -3.01 -13.34
C GLN A 329 7.26 -2.48 -12.36
N ASP A 330 8.40 -1.99 -12.89
CA ASP A 330 9.42 -1.34 -12.07
C ASP A 330 8.85 -0.10 -11.37
N ALA A 331 8.13 0.75 -12.11
CA ALA A 331 7.52 1.96 -11.57
C ALA A 331 6.51 1.63 -10.46
N GLN A 332 5.70 0.56 -10.62
CA GLN A 332 4.76 0.10 -9.60
C GLN A 332 5.49 -0.28 -8.29
N VAL A 333 6.57 -1.04 -8.38
CA VAL A 333 7.35 -1.45 -7.20
C VAL A 333 8.04 -0.26 -6.55
N LEU A 334 8.68 0.59 -7.35
CA LEU A 334 9.45 1.74 -6.85
C LEU A 334 8.58 2.86 -6.26
N THR A 335 7.28 2.85 -6.51
CA THR A 335 6.33 3.84 -5.96
C THR A 335 5.44 3.27 -4.84
N THR A 336 5.76 2.10 -4.27
CA THR A 336 5.00 1.52 -3.16
C THR A 336 5.05 2.38 -1.89
N SER A 337 6.11 3.17 -1.71
CA SER A 337 6.17 4.23 -0.70
C SER A 337 6.80 5.49 -1.29
N LYS A 338 6.41 6.65 -0.73
CA LYS A 338 6.98 7.94 -1.14
C LYS A 338 8.50 7.96 -0.93
N SER A 339 8.97 7.45 0.20
CA SER A 339 10.39 7.42 0.53
C SER A 339 11.22 6.59 -0.46
N LEU A 340 10.75 5.39 -0.81
CA LEU A 340 11.43 4.55 -1.80
C LEU A 340 11.51 5.26 -3.15
N ALA A 341 10.43 5.90 -3.58
CA ALA A 341 10.40 6.64 -4.84
C ALA A 341 11.34 7.84 -4.82
N ASP A 342 11.34 8.64 -3.74
CA ASP A 342 12.23 9.80 -3.57
C ASP A 342 13.72 9.36 -3.62
N GLN A 343 14.04 8.26 -2.95
CA GLN A 343 15.39 7.72 -2.91
C GLN A 343 15.82 7.14 -4.26
N PHE A 344 14.93 6.37 -4.92
CA PHE A 344 15.20 5.89 -6.27
C PHE A 344 15.50 7.04 -7.23
N GLU A 345 14.66 8.08 -7.25
CA GLU A 345 14.88 9.23 -8.14
C GLU A 345 16.20 9.97 -7.84
N ALA A 346 16.58 10.08 -6.57
CA ALA A 346 17.86 10.66 -6.20
C ALA A 346 19.05 9.85 -6.77
N ALA A 347 18.98 8.53 -6.73
CA ALA A 347 19.98 7.65 -7.33
C ALA A 347 19.94 7.69 -8.88
N ALA A 348 18.75 7.64 -9.47
CA ALA A 348 18.54 7.65 -10.91
C ALA A 348 19.08 8.94 -11.57
N LYS A 349 18.91 10.10 -10.91
CA LYS A 349 19.46 11.38 -11.37
C LYS A 349 20.98 11.46 -11.27
N ALA A 350 21.60 10.71 -10.36
CA ALA A 350 23.03 10.67 -10.14
C ALA A 350 23.78 9.66 -11.04
N ALA A 351 23.10 8.66 -11.55
CA ALA A 351 23.66 7.57 -12.35
C ALA A 351 23.53 7.82 -13.85
N LYS A 352 24.39 7.19 -14.65
CA LYS A 352 24.35 7.23 -16.12
C LYS A 352 23.19 6.42 -16.71
N ASN A 353 22.77 5.35 -16.02
CA ASN A 353 21.69 4.45 -16.46
C ASN A 353 20.65 4.26 -15.37
N PRO A 354 19.53 5.03 -15.37
CA PRO A 354 18.44 4.92 -14.40
C PRO A 354 17.81 3.52 -14.32
N LYS A 355 17.71 2.81 -15.45
CA LYS A 355 17.19 1.46 -15.50
C LYS A 355 18.07 0.46 -14.71
N ARG A 356 19.39 0.66 -14.77
CA ARG A 356 20.32 -0.15 -13.96
C ARG A 356 20.12 0.12 -12.47
N VAL A 357 19.91 1.39 -12.11
CA VAL A 357 19.57 1.74 -10.71
C VAL A 357 18.29 1.05 -10.25
N ALA A 358 17.22 1.07 -11.06
CA ALA A 358 15.97 0.39 -10.75
C ALA A 358 16.19 -1.10 -10.46
N ASN A 359 16.97 -1.79 -11.30
CA ASN A 359 17.30 -3.20 -11.11
C ASN A 359 18.08 -3.45 -9.81
N LEU A 360 19.03 -2.56 -9.46
CA LEU A 360 19.83 -2.71 -8.24
C LEU A 360 19.00 -2.43 -6.98
N VAL A 361 18.16 -1.40 -7.01
CA VAL A 361 17.25 -1.10 -5.88
C VAL A 361 16.32 -2.28 -5.62
N GLN A 362 15.65 -2.78 -6.66
CA GLN A 362 14.66 -3.85 -6.51
C GLN A 362 15.28 -5.21 -6.19
N GLY A 363 16.33 -5.58 -6.94
CA GLY A 363 16.95 -6.92 -6.84
C GLY A 363 17.93 -7.06 -5.69
N GLU A 364 18.83 -6.09 -5.52
CA GLU A 364 19.96 -6.25 -4.60
C GLU A 364 19.73 -5.52 -3.27
N LEU A 365 19.24 -4.28 -3.29
CA LEU A 365 19.07 -3.47 -2.08
C LEU A 365 17.85 -3.92 -1.27
N MET A 366 16.66 -3.91 -1.88
CA MET A 366 15.41 -4.28 -1.19
C MET A 366 15.42 -5.71 -0.68
N GLY A 367 16.04 -6.64 -1.40
CA GLY A 367 16.18 -8.02 -0.97
C GLY A 367 16.95 -8.15 0.36
N ARG A 368 18.04 -7.38 0.51
CA ARG A 368 18.87 -7.37 1.73
C ARG A 368 18.19 -6.64 2.89
N LEU A 369 17.54 -5.52 2.60
CA LEU A 369 16.76 -4.79 3.60
C LEU A 369 15.68 -5.71 4.19
N LYS A 370 14.90 -6.37 3.34
CA LYS A 370 13.85 -7.32 3.77
C LYS A 370 14.42 -8.47 4.61
N ALA A 371 15.56 -9.04 4.20
CA ALA A 371 16.20 -10.13 4.95
C ALA A 371 16.67 -9.71 6.35
N LYS A 372 16.95 -8.42 6.55
CA LYS A 372 17.39 -7.85 7.84
C LYS A 372 16.26 -7.13 8.60
N GLY A 373 15.05 -7.08 8.06
CA GLY A 373 13.91 -6.36 8.66
C GLY A 373 14.13 -4.85 8.74
N LEU A 374 14.84 -4.28 7.76
CA LEU A 374 15.18 -2.86 7.70
C LEU A 374 14.32 -2.14 6.66
N GLU A 375 13.96 -0.90 6.97
CA GLU A 375 13.34 0.02 6.01
C GLU A 375 14.41 0.69 5.13
N ILE A 376 13.99 1.31 4.04
CA ILE A 376 14.90 1.93 3.06
C ILE A 376 15.75 3.06 3.68
N GLU A 377 15.21 3.79 4.65
CA GLU A 377 15.88 4.86 5.39
C GLU A 377 17.02 4.34 6.29
N GLN A 378 16.96 3.07 6.67
CA GLN A 378 17.93 2.39 7.50
C GLN A 378 19.03 1.70 6.68
N SER A 379 19.01 1.86 5.36
CA SER A 379 20.00 1.28 4.47
C SER A 379 21.40 1.78 4.78
N PRO A 380 22.40 0.90 4.95
CA PRO A 380 23.79 1.32 5.06
C PRO A 380 24.33 1.87 3.74
N ILE A 381 23.73 1.47 2.60
CA ILE A 381 24.12 1.95 1.27
C ILE A 381 23.27 3.15 0.91
N SER A 382 23.91 4.30 0.74
CA SER A 382 23.26 5.54 0.32
C SER A 382 22.82 5.46 -1.15
N MET A 383 21.89 6.32 -1.55
CA MET A 383 21.46 6.40 -2.94
C MET A 383 22.59 6.84 -3.90
N LYS A 384 23.57 7.61 -3.39
CA LYS A 384 24.81 7.90 -4.12
C LYS A 384 25.66 6.62 -4.28
N GLY A 385 25.72 5.79 -3.26
CA GLY A 385 26.38 4.48 -3.32
C GLY A 385 25.73 3.53 -4.31
N VAL A 386 24.39 3.51 -4.38
CA VAL A 386 23.65 2.74 -5.40
C VAL A 386 23.95 3.25 -6.80
N ALA A 387 23.90 4.58 -7.03
CA ALA A 387 24.22 5.18 -8.33
C ALA A 387 25.66 4.86 -8.76
N PHE A 388 26.62 5.00 -7.85
CA PHE A 388 28.02 4.67 -8.10
C PHE A 388 28.21 3.18 -8.44
N SER A 389 27.55 2.28 -7.73
CA SER A 389 27.59 0.85 -8.01
C SER A 389 26.96 0.49 -9.37
N ALA A 390 25.89 1.21 -9.74
CA ALA A 390 25.26 1.09 -11.06
C ALA A 390 26.25 1.48 -12.18
N ASP A 391 26.93 2.60 -12.03
CA ASP A 391 27.91 3.09 -13.01
C ASP A 391 29.13 2.16 -13.14
N LEU A 392 29.63 1.59 -12.03
CA LEU A 392 30.70 0.61 -12.04
C LEU A 392 30.30 -0.69 -12.76
N THR A 393 29.09 -1.16 -12.57
CA THR A 393 28.62 -2.36 -13.27
C THR A 393 28.29 -2.10 -14.73
N GLU A 394 27.76 -0.93 -15.07
CA GLU A 394 27.46 -0.55 -16.43
C GLU A 394 28.73 -0.37 -17.28
N SER A 395 29.78 0.21 -16.70
CA SER A 395 31.07 0.34 -17.34
C SER A 395 31.86 -0.97 -17.45
N GLY A 396 31.38 -2.04 -16.79
CA GLY A 396 32.11 -3.30 -16.71
C GLY A 396 33.34 -3.26 -15.79
N ALA A 397 33.49 -2.22 -14.99
CA ALA A 397 34.57 -2.12 -13.99
C ALA A 397 34.46 -3.23 -12.92
N ILE A 398 33.25 -3.55 -12.50
CA ILE A 398 32.98 -4.68 -11.58
C ILE A 398 31.98 -5.66 -12.18
N SER A 399 32.10 -6.94 -11.83
CA SER A 399 31.12 -7.96 -12.21
C SER A 399 29.90 -7.94 -11.29
N SER A 400 28.80 -8.56 -11.74
CA SER A 400 27.59 -8.72 -10.90
C SER A 400 27.88 -9.52 -9.62
N LYS A 401 28.86 -10.44 -9.64
CA LYS A 401 29.28 -11.17 -8.45
C LYS A 401 30.01 -10.24 -7.48
N MET A 402 30.99 -9.49 -7.95
CA MET A 402 31.72 -8.51 -7.12
C MET A 402 30.78 -7.47 -6.52
N LEU A 403 29.80 -7.01 -7.27
CA LEU A 403 28.75 -6.12 -6.76
C LEU A 403 28.03 -6.75 -5.56
N LYS A 404 27.57 -8.00 -5.69
CA LYS A 404 26.84 -8.71 -4.61
C LYS A 404 27.70 -8.86 -3.37
N ASP A 405 28.96 -9.29 -3.55
CA ASP A 405 29.91 -9.46 -2.46
C ASP A 405 30.16 -8.11 -1.72
N LEU A 406 30.29 -7.01 -2.45
CA LEU A 406 30.46 -5.66 -1.89
C LEU A 406 29.18 -5.15 -1.18
N TYR A 407 27.98 -5.46 -1.71
CA TYR A 407 26.72 -5.14 -1.03
C TYR A 407 26.61 -5.92 0.29
N ASP A 408 26.95 -7.21 0.30
CA ASP A 408 26.96 -8.03 1.51
C ASP A 408 27.90 -7.45 2.56
N LEU A 409 29.13 -7.11 2.17
CA LEU A 409 30.11 -6.44 3.06
C LEU A 409 29.61 -5.08 3.58
N SER A 410 28.91 -4.30 2.73
CA SER A 410 28.33 -3.01 3.15
C SER A 410 27.28 -3.22 4.25
N PHE A 411 26.43 -4.23 4.12
CA PHE A 411 25.41 -4.57 5.12
C PHE A 411 25.99 -5.23 6.38
N GLU A 412 27.11 -5.95 6.26
CA GLU A 412 27.82 -6.54 7.41
C GLU A 412 28.56 -5.49 8.24
N ARG A 413 29.21 -4.54 7.56
CA ARG A 413 30.04 -3.51 8.22
C ARG A 413 29.23 -2.26 8.59
N GLY A 414 27.99 -2.11 8.13
CA GLY A 414 27.19 -0.91 8.29
C GLY A 414 27.80 0.31 7.59
N LYS A 415 28.48 0.11 6.44
CA LYS A 415 29.18 1.15 5.68
C LYS A 415 28.61 1.30 4.29
N ASP A 416 28.68 2.54 3.75
CA ASP A 416 28.26 2.83 2.40
C ASP A 416 29.14 2.11 1.36
N PHE A 417 28.54 1.76 0.22
CA PHE A 417 29.19 1.02 -0.85
C PHE A 417 30.50 1.64 -1.35
N PRO A 418 30.64 2.97 -1.57
CA PRO A 418 31.91 3.56 -2.00
C PRO A 418 33.04 3.36 -0.99
N ALA A 419 32.74 3.43 0.31
CA ALA A 419 33.71 3.22 1.37
C ALA A 419 34.22 1.77 1.41
N VAL A 420 33.28 0.81 1.29
CA VAL A 420 33.65 -0.62 1.22
C VAL A 420 34.43 -0.93 -0.03
N TYR A 421 34.03 -0.37 -1.19
CA TYR A 421 34.76 -0.54 -2.44
C TYR A 421 36.23 -0.05 -2.34
N ASP A 422 36.45 1.08 -1.68
CA ASP A 422 37.80 1.62 -1.44
C ASP A 422 38.60 0.76 -0.45
N GLU A 423 37.99 0.30 0.66
CA GLU A 423 38.62 -0.59 1.65
C GLU A 423 39.04 -1.93 1.07
N GLU A 424 38.27 -2.48 0.14
CA GLU A 424 38.61 -3.72 -0.59
C GLU A 424 39.63 -3.49 -1.73
N GLY A 425 40.25 -2.31 -1.80
CA GLY A 425 41.29 -2.00 -2.76
C GLY A 425 40.79 -1.74 -4.16
N ARG A 426 39.53 -1.30 -4.32
CA ARG A 426 38.87 -1.01 -5.61
C ARG A 426 38.94 -2.17 -6.58
N PRO A 427 38.36 -3.33 -6.21
CA PRO A 427 38.43 -4.51 -7.06
C PRO A 427 37.86 -4.22 -8.45
N GLN A 428 38.56 -4.64 -9.48
CA GLN A 428 38.16 -4.44 -10.88
C GLN A 428 38.14 -5.78 -11.62
N GLN A 429 37.31 -5.84 -12.66
CA GLN A 429 37.38 -6.98 -13.58
C GLN A 429 38.73 -6.98 -14.30
N SER A 430 39.37 -8.17 -14.38
CA SER A 430 40.57 -8.33 -15.15
C SER A 430 40.29 -8.16 -16.64
N SER A 431 40.88 -7.14 -17.23
CA SER A 431 40.91 -6.90 -18.67
C SER A 431 42.26 -7.24 -19.29
N ASP A 432 43.15 -7.94 -18.54
CA ASP A 432 44.41 -8.40 -19.04
C ASP A 432 44.18 -9.48 -20.08
N THR A 433 44.22 -9.09 -21.34
CA THR A 433 44.00 -9.94 -22.51
C THR A 433 44.96 -11.12 -22.53
N SER A 434 46.19 -10.91 -22.09
CA SER A 434 47.24 -11.96 -22.12
C SER A 434 46.98 -13.06 -21.07
N ALA A 435 46.57 -12.66 -19.87
CA ALA A 435 46.18 -13.61 -18.82
C ALA A 435 44.87 -14.34 -19.18
N LEU A 436 43.91 -13.65 -19.76
CA LEU A 436 42.64 -14.24 -20.22
C LEU A 436 42.84 -15.21 -21.37
N GLU A 437 43.71 -14.90 -22.34
CA GLU A 437 44.05 -15.80 -23.47
C GLU A 437 44.62 -17.10 -23.00
N LYS A 438 45.51 -17.12 -21.99
CA LYS A 438 46.04 -18.33 -21.39
C LYS A 438 44.95 -19.21 -20.75
N ILE A 439 44.05 -18.59 -20.01
CA ILE A 439 42.90 -19.28 -19.40
C ILE A 439 41.99 -19.89 -20.48
N ILE A 440 41.71 -19.10 -21.54
CA ILE A 440 40.89 -19.51 -22.67
C ILE A 440 41.52 -20.73 -23.38
N ASP A 441 42.84 -20.67 -23.65
CA ASP A 441 43.57 -21.77 -24.29
C ASP A 441 43.52 -23.05 -23.45
N GLN A 442 43.69 -22.95 -22.12
CA GLN A 442 43.51 -24.07 -21.20
C GLN A 442 42.11 -24.66 -21.24
N VAL A 443 41.09 -23.79 -21.26
CA VAL A 443 39.67 -24.23 -21.28
C VAL A 443 39.35 -24.91 -22.61
N ILE A 444 39.79 -24.36 -23.73
CA ILE A 444 39.57 -24.98 -25.07
C ILE A 444 40.29 -26.31 -25.16
N ALA A 445 41.54 -26.39 -24.71
CA ALA A 445 42.31 -27.64 -24.72
C ALA A 445 41.70 -28.75 -23.84
N ALA A 446 41.15 -28.36 -22.67
CA ALA A 446 40.50 -29.29 -21.75
C ALA A 446 39.13 -29.79 -22.23
N ASN A 447 38.49 -29.10 -23.18
CA ASN A 447 37.14 -29.40 -23.66
C ASN A 447 37.10 -29.49 -25.21
N SER A 448 37.95 -30.34 -25.77
CA SER A 448 38.12 -30.49 -27.21
C SER A 448 36.85 -30.93 -27.94
N LYS A 449 36.04 -31.80 -27.33
CA LYS A 449 34.77 -32.27 -27.91
C LYS A 449 33.74 -31.12 -28.09
N GLU A 450 33.64 -30.25 -27.13
CA GLU A 450 32.76 -29.06 -27.17
C GLU A 450 33.29 -28.03 -28.19
N ALA A 451 34.62 -27.92 -28.31
CA ALA A 451 35.24 -27.07 -29.33
C ALA A 451 34.94 -27.57 -30.76
N GLU A 452 35.01 -28.87 -30.99
CA GLU A 452 34.59 -29.47 -32.26
C GLU A 452 33.12 -29.25 -32.56
N GLN A 453 32.21 -29.37 -31.58
CA GLN A 453 30.79 -29.07 -31.75
C GLN A 453 30.56 -27.61 -32.14
N TYR A 454 31.27 -26.66 -31.53
CA TYR A 454 31.20 -25.24 -31.88
C TYR A 454 31.64 -25.01 -33.34
N ARG A 455 32.79 -25.62 -33.76
CA ARG A 455 33.32 -25.58 -35.14
C ARG A 455 32.39 -26.27 -36.15
N ALA A 456 31.71 -27.31 -35.73
CA ALA A 456 30.67 -28.00 -36.52
C ALA A 456 29.35 -27.21 -36.67
N GLY A 457 29.27 -25.95 -36.16
CA GLY A 457 28.13 -25.03 -36.32
C GLY A 457 27.22 -24.86 -35.11
N LYS A 458 27.45 -25.60 -33.99
CA LYS A 458 26.65 -25.46 -32.77
C LYS A 458 27.13 -24.28 -31.93
N LYS A 459 26.93 -23.06 -32.43
CA LYS A 459 27.45 -21.81 -31.83
C LYS A 459 26.96 -21.56 -30.37
N THR A 460 25.85 -22.16 -29.93
CA THR A 460 25.33 -22.04 -28.55
C THR A 460 26.30 -22.61 -27.49
N VAL A 461 27.25 -23.48 -27.89
CA VAL A 461 28.23 -24.06 -26.97
C VAL A 461 29.22 -23.02 -26.43
N ILE A 462 29.33 -21.83 -27.03
CA ILE A 462 30.19 -20.74 -26.53
C ILE A 462 29.84 -20.37 -25.08
N GLY A 463 28.56 -20.45 -24.68
CA GLY A 463 28.11 -20.19 -23.31
C GLY A 463 28.74 -21.13 -22.27
N PHE A 464 28.98 -22.40 -22.64
CA PHE A 464 29.67 -23.34 -21.80
C PHE A 464 31.15 -22.93 -21.57
N PHE A 465 31.84 -22.51 -22.64
CA PHE A 465 33.23 -22.05 -22.52
C PHE A 465 33.35 -20.79 -21.69
N VAL A 466 32.43 -19.83 -21.86
CA VAL A 466 32.36 -18.62 -21.02
C VAL A 466 32.19 -19.01 -19.55
N GLY A 467 31.31 -19.96 -19.23
CA GLY A 467 31.12 -20.47 -17.88
C GLY A 467 32.40 -21.06 -17.26
N GLN A 468 33.16 -21.83 -18.04
CA GLN A 468 34.42 -22.44 -17.59
C GLN A 468 35.52 -21.38 -17.37
N VAL A 469 35.66 -20.41 -18.27
CA VAL A 469 36.61 -19.29 -18.12
C VAL A 469 36.25 -18.45 -16.90
N MET A 470 34.98 -18.15 -16.70
CA MET A 470 34.51 -17.42 -15.52
C MET A 470 34.80 -18.18 -14.22
N LYS A 471 34.67 -19.51 -14.21
CA LYS A 471 34.99 -20.34 -13.07
C LYS A 471 36.51 -20.32 -12.74
N LEU A 472 37.37 -20.45 -13.74
CA LEU A 472 38.82 -20.41 -13.55
C LEU A 472 39.34 -19.04 -13.17
N SER A 473 38.75 -17.97 -13.71
CA SER A 473 39.07 -16.59 -13.35
C SER A 473 38.42 -16.14 -12.02
N LYS A 474 37.75 -17.05 -11.30
CA LYS A 474 37.03 -16.77 -10.05
C LYS A 474 36.01 -15.62 -10.19
N GLY A 475 35.45 -15.44 -11.40
CA GLY A 475 34.48 -14.36 -11.69
C GLY A 475 35.10 -12.97 -11.93
N GLN A 476 36.44 -12.90 -12.06
CA GLN A 476 37.16 -11.64 -12.28
C GLN A 476 37.28 -11.25 -13.76
N ALA A 477 37.10 -12.20 -14.69
CA ALA A 477 37.17 -11.92 -16.12
C ALA A 477 35.98 -11.10 -16.62
N ASN A 478 36.20 -10.20 -17.59
CA ASN A 478 35.11 -9.50 -18.25
C ASN A 478 34.39 -10.45 -19.24
N PRO A 479 33.09 -10.77 -19.05
CA PRO A 479 32.40 -11.75 -19.88
C PRO A 479 32.29 -11.35 -21.36
N GLN A 480 32.23 -10.07 -21.68
CA GLN A 480 32.17 -9.57 -23.05
C GLN A 480 33.51 -9.81 -23.76
N LEU A 481 34.63 -9.47 -23.09
CA LEU A 481 35.96 -9.71 -23.59
C LEU A 481 36.26 -11.22 -23.74
N VAL A 482 35.82 -12.02 -22.76
CA VAL A 482 35.91 -13.48 -22.82
C VAL A 482 35.15 -14.03 -24.02
N ASN A 483 33.93 -13.56 -24.28
CA ASN A 483 33.14 -13.97 -25.45
C ASN A 483 33.85 -13.64 -26.77
N GLN A 484 34.38 -12.41 -26.88
CA GLN A 484 35.10 -11.97 -28.08
C GLN A 484 36.37 -12.82 -28.34
N LEU A 485 37.16 -13.07 -27.29
CA LEU A 485 38.37 -13.86 -27.39
C LEU A 485 38.07 -15.33 -27.68
N LEU A 486 37.03 -15.90 -27.05
CA LEU A 486 36.59 -17.29 -27.32
C LEU A 486 36.12 -17.45 -28.75
N ALA A 487 35.26 -16.51 -29.24
CA ALA A 487 34.80 -16.55 -30.64
C ALA A 487 35.98 -16.53 -31.62
N LYS A 488 36.94 -15.59 -31.41
CA LYS A 488 38.13 -15.48 -32.24
C LYS A 488 38.99 -16.75 -32.26
N LYS A 489 39.17 -17.42 -31.08
CA LYS A 489 40.00 -18.63 -30.95
C LYS A 489 39.28 -19.93 -31.35
N LEU A 490 37.96 -19.97 -31.27
CA LEU A 490 37.17 -21.14 -31.69
C LEU A 490 36.87 -21.13 -33.20
N ASP A 491 36.82 -19.93 -33.83
CA ASP A 491 36.62 -19.75 -35.26
C ASP A 491 37.94 -19.89 -36.05
N SER A 492 39.10 -19.79 -35.38
CA SER A 492 40.42 -20.08 -35.94
C SER A 492 40.73 -21.60 -35.84
#